data_0a85dc6c9c73ace9edb4f7e8cd7b1d7f
#
_entry.id   0a85dc6c9c73ace9edb4f7e8cd7b1d7f
#
_cell.length_a   1.000
_cell.length_b   1.000
_cell.length_c   1.000
_cell.angle_alpha   90.00
_cell.angle_beta   90.00
_cell.angle_gamma   90.00
#
_symmetry.space_group_name_H-M   'P 1'
#
loop_
_entity.id
_entity.type
_entity.pdbx_description
1 polymer ?
#
loop_
_entity_poly.entity_id
_entity_poly.type
_entity_poly.pdbx_seq_one_letter_code
_entity_poly.pdbx_strand_id
1 'polypeptide(L)'
;MPTSKVVGIDHISIRVSNYEKSKSFYSKLFTFLGFEISEDYGSTIGWTNGKTRYWIAPAEGRKSHKIGDVGFHHYAFELRNRADVDALQAFLEKEKVKIVDPADEYYEDYYAVFFLD
;
A
#
# COMPACT_ATOMS: atom_id res chain seq x y z
N MET A 1 11.78 -18.60 -27.94
CA MET A 1 10.41 -18.18 -27.51
C MET A 1 10.19 -18.56 -26.07
N PRO A 2 9.83 -17.61 -25.21
CA PRO A 2 9.51 -17.96 -23.83
C PRO A 2 8.22 -18.77 -23.79
N THR A 3 8.22 -19.82 -22.98
CA THR A 3 7.04 -20.66 -22.76
C THR A 3 6.22 -20.16 -21.57
N SER A 4 6.81 -19.26 -20.77
CA SER A 4 6.15 -18.65 -19.62
C SER A 4 6.44 -17.16 -19.60
N LYS A 5 5.49 -16.39 -19.09
CA LYS A 5 5.59 -14.93 -19.12
C LYS A 5 4.92 -14.34 -17.89
N VAL A 6 5.63 -13.44 -17.22
CA VAL A 6 5.04 -12.67 -16.13
C VAL A 6 4.13 -11.59 -16.74
N VAL A 7 2.91 -11.47 -16.24
CA VAL A 7 1.96 -10.45 -16.68
C VAL A 7 1.71 -9.38 -15.60
N GLY A 8 2.27 -9.57 -14.42
CA GLY A 8 2.13 -8.60 -13.33
C GLY A 8 2.48 -9.24 -11.99
N ILE A 9 2.27 -8.48 -10.94
CA ILE A 9 2.38 -8.99 -9.57
C ILE A 9 0.97 -9.41 -9.14
N ASP A 10 0.80 -10.67 -8.73
CA ASP A 10 -0.51 -11.19 -8.32
C ASP A 10 -0.97 -10.58 -6.99
N HIS A 11 -0.09 -10.60 -6.00
CA HIS A 11 -0.43 -10.05 -4.69
C HIS A 11 0.82 -9.63 -3.92
N ILE A 12 0.59 -8.80 -2.90
CA ILE A 12 1.59 -8.35 -1.95
C ILE A 12 1.10 -8.75 -0.57
N SER A 13 2.00 -9.26 0.26
CA SER A 13 1.69 -9.63 1.64
C SER A 13 2.74 -9.03 2.54
N ILE A 14 2.33 -8.33 3.59
CA ILE A 14 3.24 -7.78 4.58
C ILE A 14 2.88 -8.24 5.97
N ARG A 15 3.88 -8.28 6.84
CA ARG A 15 3.70 -8.53 8.27
C ARG A 15 3.76 -7.20 9.00
N VAL A 16 2.87 -7.02 9.95
CA VAL A 16 2.73 -5.76 10.68
C VAL A 16 2.90 -6.00 12.18
N SER A 17 3.44 -5.00 12.87
CA SER A 17 3.72 -5.13 14.32
C SER A 17 2.47 -4.97 15.18
N ASN A 18 1.50 -4.19 14.72
CA ASN A 18 0.22 -3.99 15.43
C ASN A 18 -0.92 -4.24 14.44
N TYR A 19 -1.42 -5.47 14.44
CA TYR A 19 -2.39 -5.92 13.45
C TYR A 19 -3.68 -5.11 13.49
N GLU A 20 -4.25 -4.85 14.66
CA GLU A 20 -5.51 -4.12 14.76
C GLU A 20 -5.39 -2.68 14.25
N LYS A 21 -4.30 -2.01 14.60
CA LYS A 21 -4.02 -0.65 14.13
C LYS A 21 -3.82 -0.62 12.62
N SER A 22 -3.03 -1.55 12.09
CA SER A 22 -2.77 -1.64 10.66
C SER A 22 -4.03 -2.01 9.88
N LYS A 23 -4.84 -2.93 10.41
CA LYS A 23 -6.11 -3.31 9.80
C LYS A 23 -7.03 -2.10 9.67
N SER A 24 -7.12 -1.28 10.72
CA SER A 24 -7.93 -0.07 10.69
C SER A 24 -7.42 0.92 9.64
N PHE A 25 -6.12 1.16 9.63
CA PHE A 25 -5.50 2.08 8.67
C PHE A 25 -5.70 1.60 7.23
N TYR A 26 -5.34 0.37 6.95
CA TYR A 26 -5.44 -0.17 5.58
C TYR A 26 -6.88 -0.32 5.11
N SER A 27 -7.81 -0.60 6.03
CA SER A 27 -9.22 -0.66 5.65
C SER A 27 -9.72 0.70 5.15
N LYS A 28 -9.32 1.78 5.81
CA LYS A 28 -9.68 3.14 5.38
C LYS A 28 -8.99 3.50 4.09
N LEU A 29 -7.68 3.25 4.01
CA LEU A 29 -6.89 3.56 2.82
C LEU A 29 -7.40 2.81 1.60
N PHE A 30 -7.60 1.51 1.72
CA PHE A 30 -8.02 0.70 0.58
C PHE A 30 -9.45 0.96 0.16
N THR A 31 -10.34 1.28 1.10
CA THR A 31 -11.70 1.73 0.74
C THR A 31 -11.61 3.00 -0.09
N PHE A 32 -10.78 3.95 0.33
CA PHE A 32 -10.57 5.19 -0.43
C PHE A 32 -10.01 4.91 -1.83
N LEU A 33 -9.09 3.93 -1.94
CA LEU A 33 -8.44 3.60 -3.21
C LEU A 33 -9.26 2.65 -4.09
N GLY A 34 -10.48 2.29 -3.67
CA GLY A 34 -11.35 1.46 -4.49
C GLY A 34 -11.16 -0.04 -4.31
N PHE A 35 -10.48 -0.46 -3.25
CA PHE A 35 -10.35 -1.87 -2.92
C PHE A 35 -11.51 -2.31 -2.04
N GLU A 36 -11.82 -3.60 -2.09
CA GLU A 36 -12.79 -4.25 -1.21
C GLU A 36 -12.10 -5.37 -0.44
N ILE A 37 -12.63 -5.71 0.73
CA ILE A 37 -12.14 -6.87 1.47
C ILE A 37 -12.44 -8.11 0.64
N SER A 38 -11.40 -8.88 0.31
CA SER A 38 -11.55 -10.15 -0.39
C SER A 38 -11.77 -11.31 0.58
N GLU A 39 -11.00 -11.32 1.66
CA GLU A 39 -11.07 -12.35 2.69
C GLU A 39 -10.68 -11.75 4.04
N ASP A 40 -11.37 -12.17 5.09
CA ASP A 40 -11.02 -11.81 6.46
C ASP A 40 -11.05 -13.09 7.31
N TYR A 41 -9.87 -13.59 7.66
CA TYR A 41 -9.72 -14.80 8.47
C TYR A 41 -9.54 -14.52 9.96
N GLY A 42 -9.71 -13.27 10.38
CA GLY A 42 -9.51 -12.86 11.76
C GLY A 42 -8.06 -12.51 12.08
N SER A 43 -7.12 -13.36 11.72
CA SER A 43 -5.68 -13.14 11.92
C SER A 43 -4.96 -12.70 10.67
N THR A 44 -5.65 -12.67 9.54
CA THR A 44 -5.10 -12.26 8.25
C THR A 44 -6.26 -11.66 7.46
N ILE A 45 -6.01 -10.55 6.80
CA ILE A 45 -7.03 -9.89 5.99
C ILE A 45 -6.44 -9.49 4.64
N GLY A 46 -7.25 -9.60 3.61
CA GLY A 46 -6.87 -9.26 2.24
C GLY A 46 -7.87 -8.35 1.58
N TRP A 47 -7.38 -7.51 0.70
CA TRP A 47 -8.18 -6.60 -0.12
C TRP A 47 -7.86 -6.79 -1.60
N THR A 48 -8.80 -6.45 -2.46
CA THR A 48 -8.58 -6.52 -3.90
C THR A 48 -9.38 -5.43 -4.62
N ASN A 49 -8.87 -5.00 -5.75
CA ASN A 49 -9.59 -4.14 -6.69
C ASN A 49 -9.95 -4.88 -7.98
N GLY A 50 -9.82 -6.23 -7.96
CA GLY A 50 -10.05 -7.07 -9.13
C GLY A 50 -8.77 -7.39 -9.92
N LYS A 51 -7.69 -6.65 -9.70
CA LYS A 51 -6.39 -6.89 -10.36
C LYS A 51 -5.27 -7.10 -9.37
N THR A 52 -5.19 -6.25 -8.36
CA THR A 52 -4.15 -6.32 -7.33
C THR A 52 -4.78 -6.84 -6.05
N ARG A 53 -4.04 -7.68 -5.34
CA ARG A 53 -4.42 -8.18 -4.03
C ARG A 53 -3.36 -7.76 -3.02
N TYR A 54 -3.81 -7.40 -1.84
CA TYR A 54 -2.94 -6.94 -0.78
C TYR A 54 -3.34 -7.60 0.53
N TRP A 55 -2.38 -8.17 1.24
CA TRP A 55 -2.64 -8.91 2.48
C TRP A 55 -1.79 -8.36 3.61
N ILE A 56 -2.35 -8.34 4.81
CA ILE A 56 -1.59 -8.11 6.03
C ILE A 56 -1.83 -9.21 7.03
N ALA A 57 -0.82 -9.49 7.85
CA ALA A 57 -0.90 -10.44 8.95
C ALA A 57 0.05 -9.98 10.06
N PRO A 58 -0.15 -10.45 11.31
CA PRO A 58 0.77 -10.10 12.40
C PRO A 58 2.18 -10.62 12.15
N ALA A 59 3.17 -9.86 12.57
CA ALA A 59 4.55 -10.30 12.54
C ALA A 59 4.74 -11.49 13.49
N GLU A 60 5.60 -12.44 13.08
CA GLU A 60 5.90 -13.61 13.91
C GLU A 60 7.00 -13.33 14.91
N GLY A 61 7.80 -12.28 14.67
CA GLY A 61 8.90 -11.88 15.52
C GLY A 61 8.80 -10.42 15.93
N ARG A 62 9.75 -9.97 16.75
CA ARG A 62 9.79 -8.58 17.23
C ARG A 62 10.76 -7.70 16.46
N LYS A 63 11.48 -8.27 15.51
CA LYS A 63 12.47 -7.53 14.74
C LYS A 63 11.75 -6.64 13.74
N SER A 64 11.98 -5.34 13.80
CA SER A 64 11.42 -4.41 12.84
C SER A 64 12.40 -4.16 11.70
N HIS A 65 11.85 -3.88 10.53
CA HIS A 65 12.60 -3.49 9.35
C HIS A 65 12.76 -1.96 9.35
N LYS A 66 13.98 -1.48 9.21
CA LYS A 66 14.24 -0.05 9.11
C LYS A 66 14.40 0.35 7.64
N ILE A 67 13.98 1.55 7.32
CA ILE A 67 14.16 2.10 5.98
C ILE A 67 15.64 2.08 5.62
N GLY A 68 15.97 1.48 4.47
CA GLY A 68 17.34 1.35 4.01
C GLY A 68 18.02 0.05 4.37
N ASP A 69 17.39 -0.79 5.19
CA ASP A 69 17.92 -2.12 5.50
C ASP A 69 17.87 -3.02 4.26
N VAL A 70 18.67 -4.09 4.30
CA VAL A 70 18.63 -5.10 3.26
C VAL A 70 17.21 -5.66 3.17
N GLY A 71 16.67 -5.68 1.96
CA GLY A 71 15.35 -6.19 1.70
C GLY A 71 14.49 -5.17 0.98
N PHE A 72 13.20 -5.24 1.24
CA PHE A 72 12.21 -4.42 0.55
C PHE A 72 12.33 -2.96 1.00
N HIS A 73 12.41 -2.03 0.02
CA HIS A 73 12.54 -0.60 0.32
C HIS A 73 11.17 0.10 0.32
N HIS A 74 10.45 -0.02 -0.77
CA HIS A 74 9.11 0.57 -0.88
C HIS A 74 8.37 -0.06 -2.06
N TYR A 75 7.09 0.20 -2.13
CA TYR A 75 6.28 -0.11 -3.30
C TYR A 75 5.39 1.10 -3.61
N ALA A 76 4.85 1.13 -4.81
CA ALA A 76 4.01 2.23 -5.24
C ALA A 76 2.78 1.71 -5.97
N PHE A 77 1.65 2.36 -5.71
CA PHE A 77 0.44 2.14 -6.48
C PHE A 77 0.36 3.17 -7.59
N GLU A 78 -0.05 2.74 -8.75
CA GLU A 78 -0.33 3.65 -9.84
C GLU A 78 -1.79 4.10 -9.76
N LEU A 79 -2.00 5.42 -9.73
CA LEU A 79 -3.34 6.01 -9.76
C LEU A 79 -3.64 6.50 -11.18
N ARG A 80 -4.92 6.76 -11.47
CA ARG A 80 -5.35 7.09 -12.82
C ARG A 80 -4.79 8.40 -13.35
N ASN A 81 -4.67 9.41 -12.46
CA ASN A 81 -4.31 10.77 -12.87
C ASN A 81 -3.80 11.58 -11.68
N ARG A 82 -3.33 12.79 -11.96
CA ARG A 82 -2.80 13.70 -10.93
C ARG A 82 -3.86 14.08 -9.89
N ALA A 83 -5.09 14.27 -10.32
CA ALA A 83 -6.18 14.63 -9.41
C ALA A 83 -6.40 13.53 -8.34
N ASP A 84 -6.25 12.27 -8.72
CA ASP A 84 -6.36 11.15 -7.77
C ASP A 84 -5.21 11.17 -6.76
N VAL A 85 -4.00 11.55 -7.17
CA VAL A 85 -2.86 11.69 -6.25
C VAL A 85 -3.12 12.83 -5.26
N ASP A 86 -3.61 13.96 -5.73
CA ASP A 86 -3.96 15.09 -4.86
C ASP A 86 -5.07 14.71 -3.87
N ALA A 87 -6.08 13.98 -4.34
CA ALA A 87 -7.16 13.51 -3.48
C ALA A 87 -6.65 12.54 -2.42
N LEU A 88 -5.69 11.68 -2.79
CA LEU A 88 -5.06 10.78 -1.83
C LEU A 88 -4.30 11.56 -0.76
N GLN A 89 -3.55 12.60 -1.14
CA GLN A 89 -2.87 13.43 -0.15
C GLN A 89 -3.84 14.05 0.84
N ALA A 90 -4.95 14.62 0.34
CA ALA A 90 -5.97 15.20 1.21
C ALA A 90 -6.54 14.17 2.18
N PHE A 91 -6.79 12.96 1.71
CA PHE A 91 -7.23 11.84 2.55
C PHE A 91 -6.19 11.51 3.63
N LEU A 92 -4.92 11.39 3.25
CA LEU A 92 -3.83 11.07 4.19
C LEU A 92 -3.68 12.15 5.26
N GLU A 93 -3.80 13.42 4.88
CA GLU A 93 -3.75 14.53 5.83
C GLU A 93 -4.92 14.47 6.82
N LYS A 94 -6.12 14.20 6.31
CA LYS A 94 -7.31 14.04 7.14
C LYS A 94 -7.15 12.91 8.16
N GLU A 95 -6.54 11.81 7.74
CA GLU A 95 -6.31 10.64 8.60
C GLU A 95 -5.02 10.76 9.43
N LYS A 96 -4.34 11.90 9.36
CA LYS A 96 -3.12 12.19 10.12
C LYS A 96 -1.98 11.21 9.84
N VAL A 97 -1.90 10.75 8.60
CA VAL A 97 -0.81 9.89 8.14
C VAL A 97 0.40 10.76 7.84
N LYS A 98 1.58 10.27 8.18
CA LYS A 98 2.82 11.02 7.92
C LYS A 98 3.13 11.03 6.44
N ILE A 99 3.13 12.20 5.84
CA ILE A 99 3.54 12.41 4.45
C ILE A 99 5.04 12.69 4.46
N VAL A 100 5.80 11.88 3.71
CA VAL A 100 7.24 12.03 3.59
C VAL A 100 7.55 13.13 2.58
N ASP A 101 6.96 13.02 1.40
CA ASP A 101 7.09 14.02 0.34
C ASP A 101 5.70 14.31 -0.22
N PRO A 102 5.28 15.58 -0.29
CA PRO A 102 3.94 15.94 -0.74
C PRO A 102 3.74 15.67 -2.23
N ALA A 103 2.48 15.68 -2.67
CA ALA A 103 2.14 15.50 -4.06
C ALA A 103 2.81 16.58 -4.91
N ASP A 104 3.62 16.17 -5.88
CA ASP A 104 4.35 17.05 -6.77
C ASP A 104 4.85 16.27 -7.98
N GLU A 105 5.23 17.00 -9.01
CA GLU A 105 5.90 16.41 -10.18
C GLU A 105 7.40 16.33 -9.90
N TYR A 106 7.88 15.15 -9.51
CA TYR A 106 9.28 14.94 -9.14
C TYR A 106 10.17 14.73 -10.35
N TYR A 107 9.61 14.14 -11.42
CA TYR A 107 10.25 13.98 -12.72
C TYR A 107 9.21 14.25 -13.78
N GLU A 108 9.65 14.46 -15.02
CA GLU A 108 8.72 14.63 -16.14
C GLU A 108 7.75 13.45 -16.20
N ASP A 109 6.45 13.75 -16.15
CA ASP A 109 5.36 12.78 -16.15
C ASP A 109 5.33 11.84 -14.94
N TYR A 110 6.03 12.20 -13.86
CA TYR A 110 6.00 11.45 -12.62
C TYR A 110 5.48 12.30 -11.47
N TYR A 111 4.19 12.18 -11.21
CA TYR A 111 3.49 12.92 -10.16
C TYR A 111 3.13 11.96 -9.03
N ALA A 112 3.64 12.20 -7.82
CA ALA A 112 3.52 11.24 -6.73
C ALA A 112 3.43 11.92 -5.37
N VAL A 113 2.89 11.19 -4.41
CA VAL A 113 2.93 11.52 -2.99
C VAL A 113 3.55 10.32 -2.27
N PHE A 114 4.45 10.58 -1.31
CA PHE A 114 5.13 9.54 -0.54
C PHE A 114 4.71 9.62 0.92
N PHE A 115 4.34 8.49 1.50
CA PHE A 115 3.86 8.46 2.88
C PHE A 115 4.29 7.19 3.59
N LEU A 116 4.15 7.18 4.92
CA LEU A 116 4.44 6.03 5.78
C LEU A 116 3.14 5.50 6.36
N ASP A 117 3.05 4.18 6.46
CA ASP A 117 1.91 3.51 7.08
C ASP A 117 2.01 3.50 8.62
#